data_da167d9cc45486c62b578a7d8e1e5a98
#
_entry.id   da167d9cc45486c62b578a7d8e1e5a98
#
_cell.length_a   1.000
_cell.length_b   1.000
_cell.length_c   1.000
_cell.angle_alpha   90.00
_cell.angle_beta   90.00
_cell.angle_gamma   90.00
#
_symmetry.space_group_name_H-M   'P 1'
#
loop_
_entity.id
_entity.type
_entity.pdbx_description
1 polymer ?
#
loop_
_entity_poly.entity_id
_entity_poly.type
_entity_poly.pdbx_seq_one_letter_code
_entity_poly.pdbx_strand_id
1 'polypeptide(L)'
;ELIDKYTPDIVIKNLLEEIERDTKGYVIGNIDRYDGPIDFYTKRGGGLAAVLGTMQQMSEMAAIQQDLGEQDPEQHKFEVFLTVKGLEHYKYRMMFVDYGTISYPVTIILNEDLAVAYSGRRKDVFTIESMKQLEEMMDTILNSDMMLSFIQSLINESLRQEMKEIS
;
A
#
# COMPACT_ATOMS: atom_id res chain seq x y z
N GLU A 1 -28.60 -3.66 -3.62
CA GLU A 1 -27.88 -4.45 -4.29
C GLU A 1 -26.45 -4.76 -4.11
N LEU A 2 -25.75 -5.14 -5.11
CA LEU A 2 -24.39 -5.62 -5.13
C LEU A 2 -23.41 -4.46 -5.22
N ILE A 3 -23.44 -3.59 -4.22
CA ILE A 3 -22.70 -2.34 -4.31
C ILE A 3 -21.21 -2.55 -4.30
N ASP A 4 -20.68 -3.33 -3.36
CA ASP A 4 -19.24 -3.57 -3.28
C ASP A 4 -18.91 -4.96 -3.84
N LYS A 5 -19.10 -5.09 -5.14
CA LYS A 5 -18.98 -6.34 -5.85
C LYS A 5 -17.58 -6.92 -5.85
N TYR A 6 -16.58 -6.06 -5.74
CA TYR A 6 -15.19 -6.47 -5.77
C TYR A 6 -14.55 -6.30 -4.40
N THR A 7 -13.71 -7.27 -4.04
CA THR A 7 -12.93 -7.16 -2.81
C THR A 7 -11.86 -6.06 -2.93
N PRO A 8 -11.40 -5.51 -1.81
CA PRO A 8 -10.43 -4.41 -1.86
C PRO A 8 -9.17 -4.71 -2.65
N ASP A 9 -8.65 -5.94 -2.58
CA ASP A 9 -7.47 -6.31 -3.33
C ASP A 9 -7.69 -6.27 -4.84
N ILE A 10 -8.89 -6.67 -5.29
CA ILE A 10 -9.22 -6.62 -6.72
C ILE A 10 -9.37 -5.18 -7.19
N VAL A 11 -10.01 -4.33 -6.38
CA VAL A 11 -10.14 -2.91 -6.71
C VAL A 11 -8.77 -2.28 -6.91
N ILE A 12 -7.87 -2.53 -5.95
CA ILE A 12 -6.51 -1.98 -6.01
C ILE A 12 -5.76 -2.53 -7.22
N LYS A 13 -5.86 -3.84 -7.44
CA LYS A 13 -5.19 -4.47 -8.57
C LYS A 13 -5.60 -3.85 -9.90
N ASN A 14 -6.90 -3.62 -10.08
CA ASN A 14 -7.40 -3.03 -11.31
C ASN A 14 -6.86 -1.62 -11.52
N LEU A 15 -6.76 -0.84 -10.45
CA LEU A 15 -6.23 0.52 -10.54
C LEU A 15 -4.73 0.52 -10.80
N LEU A 16 -4.01 -0.45 -10.24
CA LEU A 16 -2.56 -0.58 -10.48
C LEU A 16 -2.24 -0.94 -11.93
N GLU A 17 -3.13 -1.63 -12.61
CA GLU A 17 -2.92 -1.99 -14.01
C GLU A 17 -2.77 -0.75 -14.90
N GLU A 18 -3.33 0.37 -14.48
CA GLU A 18 -3.17 1.63 -15.20
C GLU A 18 -1.72 2.10 -15.21
N ILE A 19 -1.00 1.87 -14.11
CA ILE A 19 0.42 2.24 -14.04
C ILE A 19 1.23 1.48 -15.09
N GLU A 20 1.00 0.18 -15.17
CA GLU A 20 1.69 -0.65 -16.15
C GLU A 20 1.39 -0.21 -17.57
N ARG A 21 0.13 0.07 -17.84
CA ARG A 21 -0.31 0.51 -19.17
C ARG A 21 0.26 1.89 -19.51
N ASP A 22 0.17 2.83 -18.58
CA ASP A 22 0.62 4.21 -18.82
C ASP A 22 2.13 4.31 -18.95
N THR A 23 2.86 3.39 -18.32
CA THR A 23 4.33 3.35 -18.39
C THR A 23 4.84 2.34 -19.40
N LYS A 24 3.95 1.75 -20.19
CA LYS A 24 4.32 0.74 -21.21
C LYS A 24 5.11 -0.42 -20.62
N GLY A 25 4.76 -0.81 -19.40
CA GLY A 25 5.40 -1.92 -18.72
C GLY A 25 6.70 -1.61 -18.01
N TYR A 26 7.15 -0.37 -18.02
CA TYR A 26 8.38 -0.01 -17.31
C TYR A 26 8.21 -0.04 -15.80
N VAL A 27 7.03 0.32 -15.30
CA VAL A 27 6.72 0.26 -13.89
C VAL A 27 5.46 -0.58 -13.72
N ILE A 28 5.51 -1.55 -12.83
CA ILE A 28 4.41 -2.48 -12.61
C ILE A 28 3.97 -2.40 -11.15
N GLY A 29 2.67 -2.21 -10.95
CA GLY A 29 2.07 -2.26 -9.63
C GLY A 29 1.65 -3.69 -9.31
N ASN A 30 1.99 -4.15 -8.11
CA ASN A 30 1.74 -5.51 -7.67
C ASN A 30 0.99 -5.51 -6.37
N ILE A 31 0.14 -6.52 -6.18
CA ILE A 31 -0.50 -6.77 -4.91
C ILE A 31 -0.42 -8.27 -4.63
N ASP A 32 0.22 -8.63 -3.51
CA ASP A 32 0.45 -10.03 -3.13
C ASP A 32 0.02 -10.25 -1.69
N ARG A 33 -0.37 -11.46 -1.37
CA ARG A 33 -0.66 -11.83 0.01
C ARG A 33 0.59 -11.66 0.85
N TYR A 34 0.38 -11.21 2.07
CA TYR A 34 1.48 -10.89 2.96
C TYR A 34 1.15 -11.37 4.37
N ASP A 35 2.04 -12.15 4.96
CA ASP A 35 1.84 -12.67 6.31
C ASP A 35 2.96 -12.28 7.29
N GLY A 36 3.83 -11.38 6.85
CA GLY A 36 4.89 -10.87 7.69
C GLY A 36 4.46 -9.73 8.59
N PRO A 37 5.40 -9.16 9.34
CA PRO A 37 5.09 -8.01 10.20
C PRO A 37 4.92 -6.74 9.38
N ILE A 38 4.08 -5.85 9.89
CA ILE A 38 3.87 -4.54 9.29
C ILE A 38 4.77 -3.56 10.03
N ASP A 39 5.81 -3.10 9.34
CA ASP A 39 6.90 -2.36 9.98
C ASP A 39 7.08 -0.93 9.50
N PHE A 40 6.09 -0.34 8.84
CA PHE A 40 6.21 1.04 8.37
C PHE A 40 6.49 2.00 9.50
N TYR A 41 5.96 1.72 10.66
CA TYR A 41 6.14 2.57 11.83
C TYR A 41 7.53 2.50 12.44
N THR A 42 8.26 1.42 12.20
CA THR A 42 9.51 1.16 12.91
C THR A 42 10.71 1.82 12.27
N LYS A 43 10.57 2.32 11.05
CA LYS A 43 11.71 2.89 10.33
C LYS A 43 11.99 4.33 10.67
N ARG A 44 11.09 5.00 11.34
CA ARG A 44 11.27 6.39 11.69
C ARG A 44 11.38 6.59 13.17
N GLY A 45 12.22 7.49 13.51
CA GLY A 45 12.46 7.80 14.89
C GLY A 45 13.14 6.68 15.60
N GLY A 46 14.21 6.16 15.08
CA GLY A 46 14.98 5.08 15.66
C GLY A 46 15.25 5.15 17.16
N GLY A 47 14.21 5.44 17.95
CA GLY A 47 14.31 5.55 19.38
C GLY A 47 13.32 4.64 20.08
N LEU A 48 13.55 4.45 21.36
CA LEU A 48 12.71 3.63 22.20
C LEU A 48 11.24 4.09 22.16
N ALA A 49 11.01 5.39 22.04
CA ALA A 49 9.66 5.93 22.01
C ALA A 49 8.87 5.45 20.78
N ALA A 50 9.55 5.36 19.63
CA ALA A 50 8.89 4.88 18.42
C ALA A 50 8.54 3.40 18.54
N VAL A 51 9.44 2.60 19.12
CA VAL A 51 9.19 1.18 19.33
C VAL A 51 8.04 0.97 20.30
N LEU A 52 8.03 1.73 21.41
CA LEU A 52 6.95 1.64 22.38
C LEU A 52 5.61 2.06 21.79
N GLY A 53 5.61 3.12 20.97
CA GLY A 53 4.40 3.57 20.29
C GLY A 53 3.85 2.51 19.35
N THR A 54 4.72 1.85 18.61
CA THR A 54 4.32 0.77 17.70
C THR A 54 3.76 -0.42 18.49
N MET A 55 4.41 -0.80 19.57
CA MET A 55 3.94 -1.89 20.40
C MET A 55 2.58 -1.58 21.03
N GLN A 56 2.39 -0.33 21.45
CA GLN A 56 1.12 0.09 22.02
C GLN A 56 -0.02 0.02 20.98
N GLN A 57 0.25 0.46 19.76
CA GLN A 57 -0.73 0.36 18.68
C GLN A 57 -1.08 -1.10 18.38
N MET A 58 -0.09 -1.95 18.31
CA MET A 58 -0.32 -3.38 18.08
C MET A 58 -1.14 -3.99 19.20
N SER A 59 -0.87 -3.59 20.44
CA SER A 59 -1.65 -4.06 21.58
C SER A 59 -3.09 -3.56 21.53
N GLU A 60 -3.30 -2.33 21.12
CA GLU A 60 -4.64 -1.78 21.00
C GLU A 60 -5.42 -2.49 19.89
N MET A 61 -4.79 -2.77 18.76
CA MET A 61 -5.43 -3.52 17.69
C MET A 61 -5.78 -4.94 18.13
N ALA A 62 -4.87 -5.59 18.85
CA ALA A 62 -5.12 -6.91 19.38
C ALA A 62 -6.26 -6.91 20.40
N ALA A 63 -6.30 -5.88 21.26
CA ALA A 63 -7.36 -5.74 22.26
C ALA A 63 -8.70 -5.50 21.60
N ILE A 64 -8.74 -4.69 20.54
CA ILE A 64 -9.97 -4.45 19.78
C ILE A 64 -10.47 -5.74 19.15
N GLN A 65 -9.58 -6.54 18.60
CA GLN A 65 -9.94 -7.82 18.03
C GLN A 65 -10.49 -8.79 19.08
N GLN A 66 -9.91 -8.76 20.27
CA GLN A 66 -10.39 -9.59 21.38
C GLN A 66 -11.75 -9.11 21.90
N ASP A 67 -11.94 -7.79 21.97
CA ASP A 67 -13.19 -7.22 22.46
C ASP A 67 -14.35 -7.48 21.52
N LEU A 68 -14.10 -7.62 20.25
CA LEU A 68 -15.13 -7.99 19.30
C LEU A 68 -15.57 -9.44 19.47
N GLY A 69 -14.90 -10.18 20.37
CA GLY A 69 -15.33 -11.50 20.83
C GLY A 69 -15.29 -12.57 19.78
N GLU A 70 -15.06 -12.21 18.57
CA GLU A 70 -15.04 -13.16 17.50
C GLU A 70 -13.84 -12.89 16.65
N GLN A 71 -13.01 -13.88 16.62
CA GLN A 71 -11.94 -13.83 15.69
C GLN A 71 -12.53 -14.01 14.33
N ASP A 72 -12.36 -13.03 13.48
CA ASP A 72 -12.72 -13.18 12.10
C ASP A 72 -11.89 -14.36 11.57
N PRO A 73 -12.55 -15.47 11.17
CA PRO A 73 -11.82 -16.65 10.71
C PRO A 73 -11.05 -16.39 9.44
N GLU A 74 -11.42 -15.34 8.72
CA GLU A 74 -10.72 -14.99 7.50
C GLU A 74 -10.12 -13.60 7.65
N GLN A 75 -8.81 -13.56 7.57
CA GLN A 75 -8.07 -12.32 7.55
C GLN A 75 -7.27 -12.26 6.26
N HIS A 76 -7.51 -11.22 5.49
CA HIS A 76 -6.85 -11.04 4.21
C HIS A 76 -5.89 -9.87 4.33
N LYS A 77 -4.61 -10.16 4.28
CA LYS A 77 -3.57 -9.16 4.38
C LYS A 77 -2.71 -9.20 3.12
N PHE A 78 -2.47 -8.04 2.54
CA PHE A 78 -1.74 -7.89 1.29
C PHE A 78 -0.71 -6.79 1.40
N GLU A 79 0.34 -6.90 0.60
CA GLU A 79 1.25 -5.77 0.37
C GLU A 79 1.09 -5.29 -1.06
N VAL A 80 1.19 -3.98 -1.24
CA VAL A 80 1.13 -3.34 -2.54
C VAL A 80 2.48 -2.70 -2.79
N PHE A 81 3.08 -3.01 -3.93
CA PHE A 81 4.42 -2.51 -4.22
C PHE A 81 4.64 -2.34 -5.71
N LEU A 82 5.60 -1.50 -6.05
CA LEU A 82 6.02 -1.27 -7.42
C LEU A 82 7.30 -2.04 -7.72
N THR A 83 7.36 -2.59 -8.92
CA THR A 83 8.58 -3.15 -9.48
C THR A 83 8.91 -2.42 -10.76
N VAL A 84 10.17 -2.51 -11.20
CA VAL A 84 10.65 -1.72 -12.33
C VAL A 84 11.42 -2.62 -13.27
N LYS A 85 11.14 -2.50 -14.56
CA LYS A 85 11.81 -3.27 -15.60
C LYS A 85 13.32 -2.97 -15.57
N GLY A 86 14.12 -4.03 -15.53
CA GLY A 86 15.59 -3.89 -15.51
C GLY A 86 16.19 -3.70 -14.14
N LEU A 87 15.37 -3.59 -13.10
CA LEU A 87 15.83 -3.47 -11.72
C LEU A 87 15.33 -4.68 -10.94
N GLU A 88 16.00 -5.81 -11.09
CA GLU A 88 15.50 -7.11 -10.62
C GLU A 88 15.16 -7.18 -9.13
N HIS A 89 15.90 -6.48 -8.30
CA HIS A 89 15.70 -6.56 -6.86
C HIS A 89 15.02 -5.31 -6.29
N TYR A 90 14.56 -4.43 -7.15
CA TYR A 90 13.92 -3.21 -6.70
C TYR A 90 12.45 -3.49 -6.34
N LYS A 91 12.05 -3.03 -5.17
CA LYS A 91 10.69 -3.16 -4.69
C LYS A 91 10.37 -1.93 -3.85
N TYR A 92 9.42 -1.15 -4.31
CA TYR A 92 8.95 0.01 -3.56
C TYR A 92 7.61 -0.34 -2.93
N ARG A 93 7.61 -0.58 -1.63
CA ARG A 93 6.40 -0.94 -0.90
C ARG A 93 5.57 0.31 -0.67
N MET A 94 4.34 0.30 -1.19
CA MET A 94 3.43 1.42 -1.11
C MET A 94 2.56 1.36 0.13
N MET A 95 1.96 0.22 0.39
CA MET A 95 0.99 0.09 1.47
C MET A 95 0.75 -1.37 1.82
N PHE A 96 0.12 -1.56 2.98
CA PHE A 96 -0.49 -2.83 3.35
C PHE A 96 -2.00 -2.67 3.34
N VAL A 97 -2.69 -3.75 3.03
CA VAL A 97 -4.15 -3.80 2.97
C VAL A 97 -4.61 -4.94 3.86
N ASP A 98 -5.57 -4.67 4.74
CA ASP A 98 -6.03 -5.67 5.70
C ASP A 98 -7.55 -5.59 5.82
N TYR A 99 -8.24 -6.69 5.56
CA TYR A 99 -9.68 -6.77 5.74
C TYR A 99 -10.06 -8.20 6.15
N GLY A 100 -11.25 -8.33 6.71
CA GLY A 100 -11.74 -9.62 7.19
C GLY A 100 -12.74 -10.26 6.25
N THR A 101 -13.65 -11.05 6.81
CA THR A 101 -14.69 -11.71 6.04
C THR A 101 -15.55 -10.72 5.28
N ILE A 102 -15.81 -9.58 5.93
CA ILE A 102 -16.52 -8.47 5.29
C ILE A 102 -15.47 -7.55 4.69
N SER A 103 -15.61 -7.21 3.42
CA SER A 103 -14.60 -6.43 2.71
C SER A 103 -14.36 -5.04 3.28
N TYR A 104 -15.43 -4.39 3.73
CA TYR A 104 -15.33 -3.05 4.28
C TYR A 104 -15.90 -3.00 5.69
N PRO A 105 -15.31 -2.26 6.61
CA PRO A 105 -14.17 -1.38 6.38
C PRO A 105 -12.87 -2.15 6.13
N VAL A 106 -12.04 -1.59 5.28
CA VAL A 106 -10.70 -2.11 5.02
C VAL A 106 -9.69 -1.18 5.66
N THR A 107 -8.65 -1.75 6.24
CA THR A 107 -7.56 -0.98 6.84
C THR A 107 -6.44 -0.85 5.83
N ILE A 108 -6.03 0.38 5.56
CA ILE A 108 -4.93 0.69 4.67
C ILE A 108 -3.81 1.32 5.48
N ILE A 109 -2.62 0.77 5.36
CA ILE A 109 -1.45 1.29 6.05
C ILE A 109 -0.47 1.77 4.98
N LEU A 110 -0.37 3.09 4.84
CA LEU A 110 0.46 3.70 3.80
C LEU A 110 1.90 3.85 4.26
N ASN A 111 2.83 3.79 3.32
CA ASN A 111 4.16 4.25 3.64
C ASN A 111 4.09 5.76 3.88
N GLU A 112 5.12 6.29 4.52
CA GLU A 112 5.06 7.67 4.99
C GLU A 112 4.95 8.69 3.87
N ASP A 113 5.66 8.48 2.78
CA ASP A 113 5.62 9.43 1.66
C ASP A 113 4.21 9.51 1.06
N LEU A 114 3.56 8.35 0.92
CA LEU A 114 2.20 8.31 0.41
C LEU A 114 1.20 8.85 1.41
N ALA A 115 1.44 8.63 2.70
CA ALA A 115 0.58 9.17 3.76
C ALA A 115 0.57 10.70 3.71
N VAL A 116 1.74 11.31 3.54
CA VAL A 116 1.85 12.76 3.41
C VAL A 116 1.17 13.23 2.12
N ALA A 117 1.39 12.52 1.00
CA ALA A 117 0.78 12.88 -0.27
C ALA A 117 -0.75 12.82 -0.23
N TYR A 118 -1.28 11.85 0.51
CA TYR A 118 -2.73 11.66 0.59
C TYR A 118 -3.39 12.60 1.60
N SER A 119 -2.83 12.69 2.81
CA SER A 119 -3.49 13.40 3.91
C SER A 119 -2.81 14.71 4.32
N GLY A 120 -1.60 14.97 3.81
CA GLY A 120 -0.80 16.09 4.26
C GLY A 120 -0.17 15.89 5.64
N ARG A 121 -0.33 14.70 6.22
CA ARG A 121 0.15 14.38 7.56
C ARG A 121 0.89 13.06 7.55
N ARG A 122 1.63 12.80 8.61
CA ARG A 122 2.34 11.53 8.79
C ARG A 122 1.48 10.42 9.36
N LYS A 123 0.17 10.55 9.25
CA LYS A 123 -0.75 9.51 9.68
C LYS A 123 -0.71 8.37 8.67
N ASP A 124 -0.35 7.17 9.12
CA ASP A 124 -0.12 6.03 8.24
C ASP A 124 -1.32 5.12 8.07
N VAL A 125 -2.18 5.03 9.10
CA VAL A 125 -3.26 4.07 9.14
C VAL A 125 -4.58 4.74 8.80
N PHE A 126 -5.29 4.16 7.86
CA PHE A 126 -6.59 4.68 7.42
C PHE A 126 -7.60 3.56 7.40
N THR A 127 -8.81 3.86 7.89
CA THR A 127 -9.94 2.95 7.79
C THR A 127 -10.84 3.44 6.67
N ILE A 128 -11.02 2.59 5.67
CA ILE A 128 -11.76 2.94 4.46
C ILE A 128 -13.08 2.19 4.49
N GLU A 129 -14.19 2.92 4.41
CA GLU A 129 -15.51 2.38 4.68
C GLU A 129 -16.23 1.81 3.47
N SER A 130 -15.79 2.14 2.26
CA SER A 130 -16.49 1.70 1.06
C SER A 130 -15.53 1.59 -0.13
N MET A 131 -15.99 0.88 -1.16
CA MET A 131 -15.25 0.76 -2.42
C MET A 131 -15.02 2.12 -3.04
N LYS A 132 -16.03 2.98 -3.02
CA LYS A 132 -15.90 4.33 -3.58
C LYS A 132 -14.80 5.13 -2.87
N GLN A 133 -14.76 5.05 -1.56
CA GLN A 133 -13.74 5.75 -0.77
C GLN A 133 -12.35 5.18 -1.08
N LEU A 134 -12.24 3.87 -1.26
CA LEU A 134 -10.98 3.24 -1.63
C LEU A 134 -10.51 3.71 -3.00
N GLU A 135 -11.41 3.76 -3.97
CA GLU A 135 -11.07 4.25 -5.31
C GLU A 135 -10.61 5.70 -5.28
N GLU A 136 -11.29 6.54 -4.50
CA GLU A 136 -10.90 7.94 -4.34
C GLU A 136 -9.51 8.08 -3.70
N MET A 137 -9.24 7.26 -2.70
CA MET A 137 -7.93 7.26 -2.04
C MET A 137 -6.82 6.87 -3.02
N MET A 138 -7.02 5.78 -3.73
CA MET A 138 -6.03 5.31 -4.70
C MET A 138 -5.82 6.32 -5.82
N ASP A 139 -6.91 6.93 -6.29
CA ASP A 139 -6.82 7.93 -7.34
C ASP A 139 -6.02 9.14 -6.89
N THR A 140 -6.27 9.60 -5.67
CA THR A 140 -5.53 10.73 -5.09
C THR A 140 -4.04 10.41 -4.98
N ILE A 141 -3.71 9.20 -4.52
CA ILE A 141 -2.31 8.79 -4.35
C ILE A 141 -1.61 8.65 -5.71
N LEU A 142 -2.25 7.94 -6.64
CA LEU A 142 -1.62 7.64 -7.93
C LEU A 142 -1.46 8.88 -8.81
N ASN A 143 -2.29 9.90 -8.61
CA ASN A 143 -2.20 11.13 -9.37
C ASN A 143 -1.53 12.28 -8.61
N SER A 144 -0.95 11.98 -7.45
CA SER A 144 -0.22 13.00 -6.70
C SER A 144 1.07 13.38 -7.44
N ASP A 145 1.49 14.62 -7.28
CA ASP A 145 2.73 15.11 -7.88
C ASP A 145 3.93 14.27 -7.45
N MET A 146 3.96 13.89 -6.18
CA MET A 146 5.01 13.04 -5.63
C MET A 146 5.09 11.71 -6.37
N MET A 147 3.96 11.04 -6.55
CA MET A 147 3.92 9.74 -7.20
C MET A 147 4.26 9.84 -8.69
N LEU A 148 3.72 10.83 -9.38
CA LEU A 148 4.02 11.02 -10.79
C LEU A 148 5.49 11.29 -11.03
N SER A 149 6.09 12.13 -10.20
CA SER A 149 7.52 12.44 -10.27
C SER A 149 8.36 11.21 -9.95
N PHE A 150 7.93 10.45 -8.96
CA PHE A 150 8.64 9.22 -8.56
C PHE A 150 8.62 8.17 -9.67
N ILE A 151 7.45 7.95 -10.28
CA ILE A 151 7.32 7.00 -11.39
C ILE A 151 8.19 7.43 -12.57
N GLN A 152 8.24 8.72 -12.86
CA GLN A 152 9.09 9.21 -13.93
C GLN A 152 10.57 8.91 -13.63
N SER A 153 10.98 9.07 -12.38
CA SER A 153 12.34 8.74 -11.96
C SER A 153 12.66 7.26 -12.14
N LEU A 154 11.66 6.40 -11.84
CA LEU A 154 11.83 4.95 -12.02
C LEU A 154 11.97 4.58 -13.50
N ILE A 155 11.19 5.23 -14.37
CA ILE A 155 11.30 5.01 -15.81
C ILE A 155 12.68 5.43 -16.30
N ASN A 156 13.15 6.58 -15.84
CA ASN A 156 14.47 7.07 -16.22
C ASN A 156 15.57 6.09 -15.79
N GLU A 157 15.43 5.51 -14.61
CA GLU A 157 16.40 4.54 -14.13
C GLU A 157 16.35 3.24 -14.95
N SER A 158 15.17 2.80 -15.31
CA SER A 158 14.99 1.62 -16.17
C SER A 158 15.65 1.84 -17.53
N LEU A 159 15.43 3.00 -18.13
CA LEU A 159 16.06 3.34 -19.40
C LEU A 159 17.58 3.39 -19.30
N ARG A 160 18.09 3.89 -18.20
CA ARG A 160 19.54 3.94 -17.95
C ARG A 160 20.12 2.53 -17.88
N GLN A 161 19.42 1.59 -17.25
CA GLN A 161 19.86 0.21 -17.19
C GLN A 161 19.86 -0.44 -18.58
N GLU A 162 18.84 -0.15 -19.39
CA GLU A 162 18.79 -0.66 -20.76
C GLU A 162 19.99 -0.19 -21.58
N MET A 163 20.37 1.06 -21.43
CA MET A 163 21.52 1.61 -22.14
C MET A 163 22.83 0.94 -21.72
N LYS A 164 22.97 0.57 -20.44
CA LYS A 164 24.14 -0.14 -19.97
C LYS A 164 24.24 -1.54 -20.57
N GLU A 165 23.13 -2.21 -20.79
CA GLU A 165 23.12 -3.54 -21.36
C GLU A 165 23.52 -3.53 -22.84
N ILE A 166 23.24 -2.43 -23.52
CA ILE A 166 23.56 -2.29 -24.95
C ILE A 166 25.02 -1.92 -25.19
N SER A 167 25.64 -1.26 -24.24
CA SER A 167 27.04 -0.86 -24.37
C SER A 167 28.03 -1.94 -23.82
#